data_56b413e9312379a473a9dc963e0bfdf2
#
_entry.id   56b413e9312379a473a9dc963e0bfdf2
#
_cell.length_a   1.000
_cell.length_b   1.000
_cell.length_c   1.000
_cell.angle_alpha   90.00
_cell.angle_beta   90.00
_cell.angle_gamma   90.00
#
_symmetry.space_group_name_H-M   'P 1'
#
loop_
_entity.id
_entity.type
_entity.pdbx_description
1 polymer ?
#
loop_
_entity_poly.entity_id
_entity_poly.type
_entity_poly.pdbx_seq_one_letter_code
_entity_poly.pdbx_strand_id
1 'polypeptide(L)'
;AGNTARAFARVCSENNIPLLLCIPQDCIDAMWSAKPLNPCVKLVATERGSDYFDAIYLSNIICELDKFYPEGGAKNVARRDGMGTTVLSAVTTIGRIPDYYFQAVGSGTGAIAAWEANKRFIVDGRYGNNLMKLMVSQNIPFTPMYDAWKAGSRALLPVDDTVARKQAEEICAKVLSNRKPPYSLKGGLFDALTETGGDMFAISNEEAMEGMVLFERTEGIDIEPAAGVAVASLKQAIRTGAVETDAVIMLNITGGGIAKFKKENKVVYKQPDCVFALDTDPDTIKETVMELFI
;
A
#
# COMPACT_ATOMS: atom_id res chain seq x y z
N ALA A 1 2.22 7.13 -4.93
CA ALA A 1 2.64 6.52 -6.20
C ALA A 1 2.42 5.00 -6.16
N GLY A 2 2.62 4.33 -7.28
CA GLY A 2 2.50 2.89 -7.40
C GLY A 2 1.09 2.42 -7.80
N ASN A 3 0.78 1.14 -7.49
CA ASN A 3 -0.41 0.45 -8.01
C ASN A 3 -1.73 1.14 -7.68
N THR A 4 -1.87 1.68 -6.47
CA THR A 4 -3.09 2.41 -6.07
C THR A 4 -3.31 3.66 -6.92
N ALA A 5 -2.28 4.50 -7.07
CA ALA A 5 -2.38 5.72 -7.87
C ALA A 5 -2.73 5.41 -9.34
N ARG A 6 -2.13 4.38 -9.94
CA ARG A 6 -2.46 3.92 -11.30
C ARG A 6 -3.88 3.40 -11.41
N ALA A 7 -4.37 2.66 -10.41
CA ALA A 7 -5.74 2.16 -10.42
C ALA A 7 -6.75 3.30 -10.40
N PHE A 8 -6.56 4.29 -9.51
CA PHE A 8 -7.40 5.49 -9.49
C PHE A 8 -7.30 6.29 -10.81
N ALA A 9 -6.08 6.52 -11.30
CA ALA A 9 -5.85 7.24 -12.55
C ALA A 9 -6.60 6.59 -13.72
N ARG A 10 -6.54 5.26 -13.83
CA ARG A 10 -7.24 4.51 -14.86
C ARG A 10 -8.76 4.66 -14.73
N VAL A 11 -9.31 4.33 -13.57
CA VAL A 11 -10.78 4.35 -13.37
C VAL A 11 -11.34 5.76 -13.54
N CYS A 12 -10.68 6.79 -13.00
CA CYS A 12 -11.10 8.17 -13.16
C CYS A 12 -10.99 8.64 -14.61
N SER A 13 -9.92 8.26 -15.32
CA SER A 13 -9.73 8.55 -16.74
C SER A 13 -10.83 7.92 -17.62
N GLU A 14 -11.15 6.64 -17.38
CA GLU A 14 -12.16 5.90 -18.15
C GLU A 14 -13.59 6.43 -17.92
N ASN A 15 -13.84 7.02 -16.74
CA ASN A 15 -15.16 7.53 -16.35
C ASN A 15 -15.26 9.06 -16.34
N ASN A 16 -14.23 9.77 -16.83
CA ASN A 16 -14.16 11.23 -16.85
C ASN A 16 -14.39 11.89 -15.47
N ILE A 17 -13.85 11.26 -14.42
CA ILE A 17 -13.92 11.74 -13.04
C ILE A 17 -12.68 12.60 -12.76
N PRO A 18 -12.82 13.89 -12.35
CA PRO A 18 -11.68 14.70 -11.98
C PRO A 18 -10.85 14.06 -10.87
N LEU A 19 -9.55 13.93 -11.09
CA LEU A 19 -8.60 13.37 -10.15
C LEU A 19 -7.32 14.18 -10.13
N LEU A 20 -6.86 14.55 -8.93
CA LEU A 20 -5.54 15.08 -8.70
C LEU A 20 -4.69 14.04 -7.98
N LEU A 21 -3.54 13.69 -8.54
CA LEU A 21 -2.55 12.82 -7.94
C LEU A 21 -1.38 13.64 -7.42
N CYS A 22 -1.00 13.41 -6.17
CA CYS A 22 0.21 13.99 -5.55
C CYS A 22 1.24 12.88 -5.34
N ILE A 23 2.42 13.03 -5.91
CA ILE A 23 3.51 12.04 -5.81
C ILE A 23 4.87 12.71 -5.66
N PRO A 24 5.88 12.03 -5.09
CA PRO A 24 7.26 12.49 -5.19
C PRO A 24 7.74 12.45 -6.66
N GLN A 25 8.54 13.44 -7.08
CA GLN A 25 9.05 13.49 -8.45
C GLN A 25 9.90 12.24 -8.80
N ASP A 26 10.61 11.69 -7.83
CA ASP A 26 11.40 10.47 -8.01
C ASP A 26 10.56 9.20 -8.21
N CYS A 27 9.23 9.31 -8.07
CA CYS A 27 8.29 8.21 -8.30
C CYS A 27 7.51 8.34 -9.63
N ILE A 28 7.85 9.27 -10.52
CA ILE A 28 7.14 9.49 -11.79
C ILE A 28 7.14 8.24 -12.68
N ASP A 29 8.21 7.47 -12.70
CA ASP A 29 8.33 6.24 -13.48
C ASP A 29 7.33 5.15 -13.04
N ALA A 30 6.74 5.28 -11.87
CA ALA A 30 5.65 4.44 -11.42
C ALA A 30 4.28 4.84 -12.02
N MET A 31 4.18 6.03 -12.63
CA MET A 31 2.93 6.57 -13.21
C MET A 31 2.82 6.28 -14.71
N TRP A 32 2.76 4.99 -15.04
CA TRP A 32 2.54 4.51 -16.41
C TRP A 32 1.13 3.93 -16.59
N SER A 33 0.65 3.93 -17.81
CA SER A 33 -0.64 3.36 -18.23
C SER A 33 -0.54 2.71 -19.62
N ALA A 34 -1.45 1.79 -19.92
CA ALA A 34 -1.51 1.15 -21.24
C ALA A 34 -2.03 2.10 -22.34
N LYS A 35 -2.70 3.18 -21.96
CA LYS A 35 -3.25 4.20 -22.87
C LYS A 35 -3.06 5.58 -22.24
N PRO A 36 -3.01 6.67 -23.04
CA PRO A 36 -3.02 8.02 -22.51
C PRO A 36 -4.20 8.23 -21.54
N LEU A 37 -3.95 8.91 -20.42
CA LEU A 37 -5.00 9.27 -19.47
C LEU A 37 -5.79 10.47 -19.98
N ASN A 38 -7.07 10.50 -19.64
CA ASN A 38 -7.95 11.65 -19.91
C ASN A 38 -7.41 12.91 -19.21
N PRO A 39 -7.54 14.11 -19.82
CA PRO A 39 -7.13 15.38 -19.20
C PRO A 39 -7.76 15.69 -17.84
N CYS A 40 -8.85 15.02 -17.45
CA CYS A 40 -9.44 15.13 -16.11
C CYS A 40 -8.52 14.57 -15.00
N VAL A 41 -7.50 13.76 -15.35
CA VAL A 41 -6.50 13.26 -14.41
C VAL A 41 -5.28 14.16 -14.45
N LYS A 42 -5.08 14.91 -13.38
CA LYS A 42 -3.93 15.79 -13.16
C LYS A 42 -2.93 15.15 -12.23
N LEU A 43 -1.66 15.46 -12.43
CA LEU A 43 -0.55 14.95 -11.62
C LEU A 43 0.30 16.13 -11.16
N VAL A 44 0.44 16.31 -9.86
CA VAL A 44 1.39 17.25 -9.29
C VAL A 44 2.46 16.48 -8.52
N ALA A 45 3.68 16.97 -8.55
CA ALA A 45 4.79 16.33 -7.87
C ALA A 45 5.42 17.24 -6.83
N THR A 46 5.93 16.67 -5.75
CA THR A 46 6.93 17.32 -4.89
C THR A 46 8.31 17.16 -5.52
N GLU A 47 9.21 18.11 -5.29
CA GLU A 47 10.56 18.11 -5.86
C GLU A 47 11.35 16.82 -5.58
N ARG A 48 12.47 16.65 -6.31
CA ARG A 48 13.38 15.52 -6.11
C ARG A 48 13.93 15.46 -4.70
N GLY A 49 14.15 14.24 -4.18
CA GLY A 49 14.58 14.00 -2.80
C GLY A 49 13.44 14.06 -1.78
N SER A 50 12.22 14.36 -2.20
CA SER A 50 11.03 14.24 -1.35
C SER A 50 10.55 12.77 -1.27
N ASP A 51 9.79 12.48 -0.21
CA ASP A 51 9.24 11.14 0.01
C ASP A 51 7.69 11.10 -0.07
N TYR A 52 7.15 9.92 0.21
CA TYR A 52 5.71 9.70 0.19
C TYR A 52 4.95 10.58 1.21
N PHE A 53 5.55 10.86 2.36
CA PHE A 53 4.93 11.71 3.37
C PHE A 53 4.86 13.17 2.91
N ASP A 54 5.89 13.67 2.21
CA ASP A 54 5.89 15.03 1.64
C ASP A 54 4.77 15.19 0.60
N ALA A 55 4.54 14.18 -0.24
CA ALA A 55 3.42 14.18 -1.17
C ALA A 55 2.05 14.15 -0.46
N ILE A 56 1.93 13.45 0.68
CA ILE A 56 0.72 13.50 1.52
C ILE A 56 0.54 14.91 2.10
N TYR A 57 1.63 15.55 2.56
CA TYR A 57 1.57 16.90 3.09
C TYR A 57 1.09 17.90 2.02
N LEU A 58 1.62 17.83 0.80
CA LEU A 58 1.14 18.59 -0.34
C LEU A 58 -0.36 18.37 -0.57
N SER A 59 -0.81 17.11 -0.56
CA SER A 59 -2.23 16.80 -0.74
C SER A 59 -3.13 17.36 0.37
N ASN A 60 -2.63 17.45 1.61
CA ASN A 60 -3.38 18.04 2.71
C ASN A 60 -3.58 19.54 2.53
N ILE A 61 -2.55 20.28 2.06
CA ILE A 61 -2.66 21.70 1.72
C ILE A 61 -3.75 21.90 0.65
N ILE A 62 -3.75 21.07 -0.39
CA ILE A 62 -4.71 21.17 -1.49
C ILE A 62 -6.13 20.84 -1.01
N CYS A 63 -6.28 19.88 -0.11
CA CYS A 63 -7.59 19.52 0.47
C CYS A 63 -8.17 20.56 1.43
N GLU A 64 -7.47 21.67 1.71
CA GLU A 64 -8.06 22.84 2.37
C GLU A 64 -8.98 23.63 1.42
N LEU A 65 -8.89 23.38 0.10
CA LEU A 65 -9.81 23.92 -0.89
C LEU A 65 -11.14 23.14 -0.89
N ASP A 66 -12.27 23.83 -0.84
CA ASP A 66 -13.62 23.22 -0.73
C ASP A 66 -13.98 22.23 -1.83
N LYS A 67 -13.26 22.24 -2.95
CA LYS A 67 -13.55 21.37 -4.12
C LYS A 67 -12.70 20.10 -4.16
N PHE A 68 -11.74 19.94 -3.23
CA PHE A 68 -10.84 18.79 -3.20
C PHE A 68 -11.11 17.94 -1.97
N TYR A 69 -11.30 16.64 -2.20
CA TYR A 69 -11.59 15.66 -1.16
C TYR A 69 -10.46 14.62 -1.11
N PRO A 70 -9.86 14.39 0.08
CA PRO A 70 -8.81 13.38 0.19
C PRO A 70 -9.38 11.99 -0.05
N GLU A 71 -8.62 11.14 -0.73
CA GLU A 71 -8.96 9.72 -0.91
C GLU A 71 -9.09 9.00 0.45
N GLY A 72 -8.36 9.46 1.46
CA GLY A 72 -8.55 9.08 2.87
C GLY A 72 -7.82 7.81 3.33
N GLY A 73 -7.26 7.02 2.43
CA GLY A 73 -6.49 5.83 2.79
C GLY A 73 -7.26 4.84 3.66
N ALA A 74 -6.70 4.47 4.80
CA ALA A 74 -7.33 3.54 5.75
C ALA A 74 -8.64 4.06 6.37
N LYS A 75 -8.90 5.37 6.32
CA LYS A 75 -10.14 5.96 6.80
C LYS A 75 -11.29 5.87 5.78
N ASN A 76 -10.99 5.56 4.52
CA ASN A 76 -11.99 5.45 3.46
C ASN A 76 -12.61 4.04 3.46
N VAL A 77 -13.87 3.96 3.88
CA VAL A 77 -14.62 2.69 3.94
C VAL A 77 -14.77 2.06 2.56
N ALA A 78 -15.14 2.85 1.54
CA ALA A 78 -15.30 2.35 0.18
C ALA A 78 -14.00 1.76 -0.40
N ARG A 79 -12.85 2.37 -0.07
CA ARG A 79 -11.54 1.80 -0.43
C ARG A 79 -11.30 0.45 0.25
N ARG A 80 -11.59 0.35 1.55
CA ARG A 80 -11.44 -0.93 2.28
C ARG A 80 -12.37 -1.99 1.71
N ASP A 81 -13.62 -1.64 1.39
CA ASP A 81 -14.56 -2.56 0.74
C ASP A 81 -14.03 -3.06 -0.62
N GLY A 82 -13.51 -2.14 -1.45
CA GLY A 82 -12.88 -2.50 -2.72
C GLY A 82 -11.66 -3.42 -2.54
N MET A 83 -10.79 -3.13 -1.55
CA MET A 83 -9.64 -3.98 -1.25
C MET A 83 -10.04 -5.35 -0.66
N GLY A 84 -11.17 -5.44 0.03
CA GLY A 84 -11.73 -6.69 0.55
C GLY A 84 -12.13 -7.69 -0.55
N THR A 85 -12.28 -7.24 -1.81
CA THR A 85 -12.58 -8.11 -2.95
C THR A 85 -11.49 -9.15 -3.24
N THR A 86 -10.26 -8.91 -2.81
CA THR A 86 -9.17 -9.91 -2.88
C THR A 86 -9.48 -11.12 -2.00
N VAL A 87 -9.98 -10.87 -0.77
CA VAL A 87 -10.42 -11.93 0.15
C VAL A 87 -11.69 -12.61 -0.38
N LEU A 88 -12.63 -11.84 -0.95
CA LEU A 88 -13.82 -12.40 -1.59
C LEU A 88 -13.44 -13.39 -2.69
N SER A 89 -12.53 -13.01 -3.58
CA SER A 89 -12.04 -13.89 -4.64
C SER A 89 -11.39 -15.15 -4.09
N ALA A 90 -10.47 -15.01 -3.12
CA ALA A 90 -9.79 -16.16 -2.51
C ALA A 90 -10.78 -17.13 -1.85
N VAL A 91 -11.63 -16.63 -0.94
CA VAL A 91 -12.57 -17.44 -0.16
C VAL A 91 -13.58 -18.19 -1.07
N THR A 92 -14.12 -17.50 -2.09
CA THR A 92 -15.07 -18.13 -3.02
C THR A 92 -14.41 -19.16 -3.94
N THR A 93 -13.13 -18.97 -4.28
CA THR A 93 -12.38 -19.92 -5.12
C THR A 93 -12.01 -21.18 -4.36
N ILE A 94 -11.53 -21.05 -3.13
CA ILE A 94 -11.08 -22.20 -2.32
C ILE A 94 -12.23 -22.85 -1.52
N GLY A 95 -13.39 -22.21 -1.40
CA GLY A 95 -14.55 -22.71 -0.69
C GLY A 95 -14.49 -22.65 0.84
N ARG A 96 -13.49 -21.95 1.40
CA ARG A 96 -13.34 -21.74 2.85
C ARG A 96 -12.59 -20.45 3.17
N ILE A 97 -12.71 -19.96 4.41
CA ILE A 97 -11.84 -18.89 4.94
C ILE A 97 -10.42 -19.44 5.16
N PRO A 98 -9.36 -18.78 4.65
CA PRO A 98 -7.97 -19.14 4.97
C PRO A 98 -7.67 -19.04 6.47
N ASP A 99 -6.64 -19.74 6.92
CA ASP A 99 -6.20 -19.68 8.32
C ASP A 99 -5.31 -18.47 8.57
N TYR A 100 -4.53 -18.06 7.56
CA TYR A 100 -3.59 -16.94 7.61
C TYR A 100 -3.71 -16.03 6.40
N TYR A 101 -3.46 -14.75 6.64
CA TYR A 101 -3.34 -13.72 5.61
C TYR A 101 -1.98 -13.05 5.71
N PHE A 102 -1.18 -13.08 4.65
CA PHE A 102 0.14 -12.45 4.57
C PHE A 102 0.13 -11.25 3.64
N GLN A 103 0.65 -10.11 4.10
CA GLN A 103 0.81 -8.89 3.28
C GLN A 103 1.90 -7.98 3.85
N ALA A 104 2.69 -7.36 2.98
CA ALA A 104 3.52 -6.22 3.36
C ALA A 104 2.67 -4.94 3.47
N VAL A 105 2.96 -4.11 4.47
CA VAL A 105 2.11 -2.96 4.83
C VAL A 105 2.91 -1.65 4.90
N GLY A 106 2.38 -0.61 4.22
CA GLY A 106 2.81 0.78 4.40
C GLY A 106 1.85 1.56 5.30
N SER A 107 0.54 1.37 5.11
CA SER A 107 -0.51 1.98 5.94
C SER A 107 -1.39 0.96 6.67
N GLY A 108 -1.28 -0.32 6.30
CA GLY A 108 -2.12 -1.38 6.84
C GLY A 108 -3.53 -1.47 6.22
N THR A 109 -3.89 -0.61 5.29
CA THR A 109 -5.27 -0.56 4.72
C THR A 109 -5.73 -1.91 4.16
N GLY A 110 -4.85 -2.63 3.44
CA GLY A 110 -5.19 -3.95 2.88
C GLY A 110 -5.45 -5.02 3.95
N ALA A 111 -4.67 -5.01 5.02
CA ALA A 111 -4.87 -5.95 6.13
C ALA A 111 -6.15 -5.64 6.91
N ILE A 112 -6.47 -4.35 7.13
CA ILE A 112 -7.74 -3.92 7.72
C ILE A 112 -8.92 -4.38 6.83
N ALA A 113 -8.81 -4.19 5.53
CA ALA A 113 -9.82 -4.63 4.56
C ALA A 113 -10.01 -6.15 4.57
N ALA A 114 -8.93 -6.91 4.69
CA ALA A 114 -8.98 -8.37 4.80
C ALA A 114 -9.68 -8.82 6.09
N TRP A 115 -9.38 -8.19 7.21
CA TRP A 115 -10.04 -8.43 8.48
C TRP A 115 -11.54 -8.13 8.41
N GLU A 116 -11.94 -6.97 7.87
CA GLU A 116 -13.34 -6.59 7.71
C GLU A 116 -14.09 -7.56 6.78
N ALA A 117 -13.47 -7.96 5.65
CA ALA A 117 -14.05 -8.94 4.74
C ALA A 117 -14.20 -10.31 5.40
N ASN A 118 -13.21 -10.78 6.16
CA ASN A 118 -13.29 -12.02 6.91
C ASN A 118 -14.46 -12.02 7.91
N LYS A 119 -14.66 -10.94 8.66
CA LYS A 119 -15.79 -10.82 9.59
C LYS A 119 -17.15 -10.92 8.88
N ARG A 120 -17.26 -10.35 7.67
CA ARG A 120 -18.48 -10.49 6.83
C ARG A 120 -18.70 -11.94 6.41
N PHE A 121 -17.65 -12.69 6.05
CA PHE A 121 -17.76 -14.11 5.73
C PHE A 121 -18.17 -14.96 6.94
N ILE A 122 -17.66 -14.64 8.13
CA ILE A 122 -18.09 -15.31 9.37
C ILE A 122 -19.60 -15.09 9.61
N VAL A 123 -20.09 -13.86 9.42
CA VAL A 123 -21.53 -13.55 9.54
C VAL A 123 -22.36 -14.25 8.47
N ASP A 124 -21.85 -14.36 7.25
CA ASP A 124 -22.49 -15.10 6.15
C ASP A 124 -22.58 -16.62 6.42
N GLY A 125 -21.58 -17.20 7.08
CA GLY A 125 -21.53 -18.57 7.57
C GLY A 125 -21.29 -19.66 6.53
N ARG A 126 -21.32 -19.37 5.23
CA ARG A 126 -21.14 -20.37 4.14
C ARG A 126 -19.73 -20.94 4.03
N TYR A 127 -18.71 -20.22 4.48
CA TYR A 127 -17.30 -20.53 4.25
C TYR A 127 -16.53 -20.87 5.53
N GLY A 128 -17.24 -21.05 6.63
CA GLY A 128 -16.67 -21.32 7.95
C GLY A 128 -16.73 -20.10 8.88
N ASN A 129 -16.18 -20.26 10.08
CA ASN A 129 -16.25 -19.26 11.15
C ASN A 129 -14.88 -18.90 11.73
N ASN A 130 -13.79 -19.32 11.09
CA ASN A 130 -12.44 -19.01 11.56
C ASN A 130 -12.08 -17.55 11.29
N LEU A 131 -11.44 -16.93 12.27
CA LEU A 131 -10.86 -15.61 12.14
C LEU A 131 -9.43 -15.73 11.63
N MET A 132 -9.21 -15.33 10.37
CA MET A 132 -7.93 -15.41 9.67
C MET A 132 -6.86 -14.58 10.38
N LYS A 133 -5.76 -15.20 10.81
CA LYS A 133 -4.66 -14.49 11.46
C LYS A 133 -3.94 -13.57 10.47
N LEU A 134 -3.83 -12.30 10.81
CA LEU A 134 -3.11 -11.32 9.99
C LEU A 134 -1.61 -11.36 10.28
N MET A 135 -0.83 -11.76 9.29
CA MET A 135 0.63 -11.83 9.34
C MET A 135 1.17 -10.75 8.42
N VAL A 136 1.49 -9.59 8.97
CA VAL A 136 1.88 -8.44 8.16
C VAL A 136 3.36 -8.11 8.32
N SER A 137 3.94 -7.43 7.33
CA SER A 137 5.39 -7.20 7.30
C SER A 137 5.77 -5.81 6.85
N GLN A 138 6.91 -5.33 7.36
CA GLN A 138 7.58 -4.11 6.93
C GLN A 138 9.02 -4.40 6.51
N ASN A 139 9.63 -3.46 5.80
CA ASN A 139 10.96 -3.61 5.23
C ASN A 139 12.01 -2.84 6.06
N ILE A 140 13.01 -3.57 6.59
CA ILE A 140 14.15 -2.99 7.32
C ILE A 140 14.99 -2.13 6.35
N PRO A 141 15.48 -0.94 6.80
CA PRO A 141 15.50 -0.45 8.18
C PRO A 141 14.27 0.36 8.62
N PHE A 142 13.23 0.49 7.80
CA PHE A 142 12.07 1.33 8.08
C PHE A 142 10.85 0.51 8.55
N THR A 143 10.69 0.35 9.88
CA THR A 143 9.72 -0.58 10.49
C THR A 143 8.86 0.04 11.61
N PRO A 144 8.29 1.26 11.45
CA PRO A 144 7.67 1.98 12.57
C PRO A 144 6.47 1.25 13.20
N MET A 145 5.69 0.50 12.42
CA MET A 145 4.55 -0.26 12.97
C MET A 145 5.01 -1.57 13.63
N TYR A 146 6.00 -2.25 13.05
CA TYR A 146 6.58 -3.44 13.64
C TYR A 146 7.21 -3.13 15.01
N ASP A 147 7.99 -2.05 15.10
CA ASP A 147 8.63 -1.64 16.35
C ASP A 147 7.60 -1.32 17.44
N ALA A 148 6.52 -0.60 17.09
CA ALA A 148 5.43 -0.32 17.99
C ALA A 148 4.69 -1.59 18.43
N TRP A 149 4.42 -2.52 17.50
CA TRP A 149 3.78 -3.79 17.76
C TRP A 149 4.60 -4.66 18.72
N LYS A 150 5.90 -4.82 18.46
CA LYS A 150 6.81 -5.61 19.31
C LYS A 150 7.02 -4.99 20.69
N ALA A 151 6.88 -3.68 20.81
CA ALA A 151 6.85 -2.98 22.10
C ALA A 151 5.50 -3.07 22.84
N GLY A 152 4.48 -3.72 22.24
CA GLY A 152 3.11 -3.77 22.81
C GLY A 152 2.42 -2.40 22.82
N SER A 153 2.91 -1.45 22.01
CA SER A 153 2.39 -0.09 21.98
C SER A 153 1.32 0.09 20.89
N ARG A 154 0.19 0.67 21.26
CA ARG A 154 -0.81 1.13 20.28
C ARG A 154 -0.35 2.37 19.51
N ALA A 155 0.47 3.21 20.11
CA ALA A 155 1.05 4.37 19.45
C ALA A 155 2.39 4.02 18.78
N LEU A 156 2.68 4.67 17.66
CA LEU A 156 4.01 4.59 17.08
C LEU A 156 5.06 5.10 18.08
N LEU A 157 6.21 4.46 18.11
CA LEU A 157 7.32 4.91 18.95
C LEU A 157 7.89 6.22 18.37
N PRO A 158 8.35 7.15 19.24
CA PRO A 158 9.00 8.36 18.77
C PRO A 158 10.28 8.04 17.99
N VAL A 159 10.41 8.59 16.80
CA VAL A 159 11.62 8.50 15.97
C VAL A 159 11.92 9.90 15.45
N ASP A 160 13.18 10.28 15.44
CA ASP A 160 13.62 11.53 14.81
C ASP A 160 13.28 11.52 13.30
N ASP A 161 12.74 12.64 12.81
CA ASP A 161 12.23 12.71 11.43
C ASP A 161 13.34 12.54 10.40
N THR A 162 14.56 13.02 10.70
CA THR A 162 15.74 12.84 9.83
C THR A 162 16.15 11.37 9.75
N VAL A 163 16.12 10.68 10.89
CA VAL A 163 16.40 9.23 10.94
C VAL A 163 15.35 8.46 10.17
N ALA A 164 14.08 8.77 10.38
CA ALA A 164 12.95 8.09 9.69
C ALA A 164 13.03 8.31 8.17
N ARG A 165 13.37 9.53 7.70
CA ARG A 165 13.57 9.83 6.28
C ARG A 165 14.70 8.99 5.69
N LYS A 166 15.86 8.96 6.35
CA LYS A 166 17.00 8.17 5.90
C LYS A 166 16.66 6.68 5.81
N GLN A 167 16.00 6.12 6.83
CA GLN A 167 15.55 4.73 6.81
C GLN A 167 14.58 4.46 5.66
N ALA A 168 13.63 5.37 5.40
CA ALA A 168 12.69 5.26 4.29
C ALA A 168 13.38 5.31 2.91
N GLU A 169 14.52 6.00 2.81
CA GLU A 169 15.35 6.02 1.60
C GLU A 169 16.14 4.72 1.38
N GLU A 170 16.43 3.96 2.43
CA GLU A 170 17.25 2.74 2.34
C GLU A 170 16.45 1.48 1.97
N ILE A 171 15.12 1.44 2.24
CA ILE A 171 14.31 0.26 1.91
C ILE A 171 14.15 0.07 0.40
N CYS A 172 14.14 -1.18 -0.07
CA CYS A 172 13.87 -1.49 -1.49
C CYS A 172 12.38 -1.34 -1.84
N ALA A 173 11.49 -1.59 -0.89
CA ALA A 173 10.03 -1.49 -1.08
C ALA A 173 9.52 -0.06 -0.79
N LYS A 174 9.89 0.90 -1.64
CA LYS A 174 9.60 2.34 -1.47
C LYS A 174 8.13 2.67 -1.18
N VAL A 175 7.18 1.90 -1.68
CA VAL A 175 5.74 2.08 -1.44
C VAL A 175 5.34 1.82 0.02
N LEU A 176 6.22 1.25 0.84
CA LEU A 176 6.00 0.99 2.26
C LEU A 176 6.49 2.15 3.17
N SER A 177 7.07 3.21 2.62
CA SER A 177 7.76 4.30 3.34
C SER A 177 6.83 5.36 3.97
N ASN A 178 5.67 4.99 4.47
CA ASN A 178 4.81 5.96 5.17
C ASN A 178 5.35 6.26 6.56
N ARG A 179 5.92 7.47 6.77
CA ARG A 179 6.52 7.89 8.05
C ARG A 179 5.50 8.09 9.17
N LYS A 180 4.22 8.32 8.85
CA LYS A 180 3.13 8.45 9.83
C LYS A 180 1.93 7.57 9.44
N PRO A 181 2.10 6.24 9.46
CA PRO A 181 1.00 5.34 9.13
C PRO A 181 -0.12 5.43 10.16
N PRO A 182 -1.39 5.23 9.74
CA PRO A 182 -2.55 5.32 10.64
C PRO A 182 -2.70 4.06 11.52
N TYR A 183 -1.62 3.62 12.15
CA TYR A 183 -1.51 2.37 12.91
C TYR A 183 -2.42 2.36 14.14
N SER A 184 -2.48 3.47 14.88
CA SER A 184 -3.26 3.61 16.12
C SER A 184 -4.73 3.97 15.88
N LEU A 185 -5.16 4.08 14.62
CA LEU A 185 -6.56 4.40 14.30
C LEU A 185 -7.49 3.37 14.95
N LYS A 186 -8.58 3.82 15.60
CA LYS A 186 -9.59 2.92 16.15
C LYS A 186 -10.25 2.10 15.02
N GLY A 187 -10.32 0.79 15.19
CA GLY A 187 -10.69 -0.13 14.12
C GLY A 187 -9.63 -0.23 13.01
N GLY A 188 -8.40 0.18 13.29
CA GLY A 188 -7.25 0.11 12.38
C GLY A 188 -6.38 -1.13 12.56
N LEU A 189 -5.13 -1.04 12.10
CA LEU A 189 -4.25 -2.20 12.04
C LEU A 189 -3.93 -2.80 13.42
N PHE A 190 -3.72 -1.96 14.44
CA PHE A 190 -3.46 -2.45 15.81
C PHE A 190 -4.62 -3.31 16.31
N ASP A 191 -5.87 -2.84 16.13
CA ASP A 191 -7.06 -3.58 16.58
C ASP A 191 -7.24 -4.87 15.78
N ALA A 192 -7.02 -4.82 14.46
CA ALA A 192 -7.11 -5.97 13.59
C ALA A 192 -6.11 -7.07 13.96
N LEU A 193 -4.85 -6.71 14.21
CA LEU A 193 -3.82 -7.65 14.67
C LEU A 193 -4.16 -8.25 16.04
N THR A 194 -4.62 -7.40 16.98
CA THR A 194 -5.00 -7.85 18.32
C THR A 194 -6.17 -8.83 18.28
N GLU A 195 -7.24 -8.51 17.53
CA GLU A 195 -8.43 -9.37 17.45
C GLU A 195 -8.14 -10.69 16.74
N THR A 196 -7.30 -10.68 15.71
CA THR A 196 -6.97 -11.89 14.94
C THR A 196 -5.89 -12.77 15.57
N GLY A 197 -5.24 -12.32 16.65
CA GLY A 197 -4.05 -12.97 17.17
C GLY A 197 -2.91 -13.01 16.15
N GLY A 198 -2.84 -11.97 15.31
CA GLY A 198 -1.85 -11.83 14.26
C GLY A 198 -0.49 -11.39 14.76
N ASP A 199 0.45 -11.23 13.86
CA ASP A 199 1.81 -10.76 14.18
C ASP A 199 2.39 -9.89 13.06
N MET A 200 3.53 -9.24 13.37
CA MET A 200 4.30 -8.44 12.42
C MET A 200 5.72 -8.98 12.25
N PHE A 201 6.22 -8.86 11.01
CA PHE A 201 7.57 -9.28 10.60
C PHE A 201 8.36 -8.08 10.08
N ALA A 202 9.68 -8.11 10.32
CA ALA A 202 10.63 -7.16 9.76
C ALA A 202 11.55 -7.92 8.80
N ILE A 203 11.58 -7.49 7.54
CA ILE A 203 12.23 -8.19 6.42
C ILE A 203 13.32 -7.29 5.83
N SER A 204 14.53 -7.81 5.67
CA SER A 204 15.63 -7.07 5.05
C SER A 204 15.43 -6.89 3.54
N ASN A 205 16.22 -6.02 2.92
CA ASN A 205 16.22 -5.84 1.48
C ASN A 205 16.64 -7.13 0.76
N GLU A 206 17.63 -7.84 1.30
CA GLU A 206 18.14 -9.09 0.75
C GLU A 206 17.06 -10.16 0.78
N GLU A 207 16.38 -10.35 1.91
CA GLU A 207 15.29 -11.32 2.05
C GLU A 207 14.13 -10.99 1.11
N ALA A 208 13.79 -9.70 0.92
CA ALA A 208 12.76 -9.26 -0.01
C ALA A 208 13.13 -9.59 -1.46
N MET A 209 14.38 -9.34 -1.86
CA MET A 209 14.86 -9.67 -3.20
C MET A 209 14.90 -11.18 -3.43
N GLU A 210 15.37 -11.98 -2.45
CA GLU A 210 15.26 -13.43 -2.52
C GLU A 210 13.82 -13.91 -2.64
N GLY A 211 12.88 -13.26 -1.95
CA GLY A 211 11.45 -13.53 -2.05
C GLY A 211 10.91 -13.30 -3.46
N MET A 212 11.33 -12.22 -4.13
CA MET A 212 10.97 -11.93 -5.52
C MET A 212 11.48 -13.03 -6.46
N VAL A 213 12.77 -13.39 -6.35
CA VAL A 213 13.40 -14.45 -7.18
C VAL A 213 12.72 -15.80 -6.94
N LEU A 214 12.42 -16.13 -5.68
CA LEU A 214 11.71 -17.37 -5.34
C LEU A 214 10.36 -17.41 -6.02
N PHE A 215 9.55 -16.36 -5.89
CA PHE A 215 8.21 -16.28 -6.46
C PHE A 215 8.23 -16.37 -7.99
N GLU A 216 9.11 -15.62 -8.65
CA GLU A 216 9.25 -15.69 -10.11
C GLU A 216 9.63 -17.09 -10.59
N ARG A 217 10.53 -17.77 -9.86
CA ARG A 217 10.95 -19.14 -10.20
C ARG A 217 9.82 -20.16 -10.02
N THR A 218 8.97 -20.01 -9.00
CA THR A 218 7.91 -20.97 -8.67
C THR A 218 6.61 -20.69 -9.42
N GLU A 219 6.27 -19.41 -9.63
CA GLU A 219 4.99 -19.00 -10.22
C GLU A 219 5.12 -18.46 -11.65
N GLY A 220 6.35 -18.22 -12.14
CA GLY A 220 6.60 -17.72 -13.50
C GLY A 220 6.18 -16.25 -13.72
N ILE A 221 6.03 -15.48 -12.65
CA ILE A 221 5.58 -14.09 -12.68
C ILE A 221 6.54 -13.23 -11.84
N ASP A 222 7.02 -12.12 -12.42
CA ASP A 222 7.76 -11.11 -11.68
C ASP A 222 6.86 -10.42 -10.65
N ILE A 223 7.41 -10.07 -9.48
CA ILE A 223 6.68 -9.32 -8.45
C ILE A 223 7.46 -8.07 -8.01
N GLU A 224 6.75 -7.09 -7.46
CA GLU A 224 7.35 -5.87 -6.94
C GLU A 224 7.95 -6.08 -5.53
N PRO A 225 8.92 -5.24 -5.10
CA PRO A 225 9.61 -5.42 -3.82
C PRO A 225 8.69 -5.56 -2.60
N ALA A 226 7.57 -4.83 -2.54
CA ALA A 226 6.61 -4.97 -1.45
C ALA A 226 5.95 -6.36 -1.41
N ALA A 227 5.70 -6.98 -2.56
CA ALA A 227 5.24 -8.36 -2.63
C ALA A 227 6.36 -9.34 -2.24
N GLY A 228 7.63 -9.05 -2.60
CA GLY A 228 8.80 -9.79 -2.14
C GLY A 228 8.93 -9.81 -0.62
N VAL A 229 8.67 -8.67 0.03
CA VAL A 229 8.62 -8.57 1.52
C VAL A 229 7.56 -9.51 2.09
N ALA A 230 6.36 -9.60 1.46
CA ALA A 230 5.31 -10.51 1.91
C ALA A 230 5.71 -11.99 1.73
N VAL A 231 6.33 -12.36 0.60
CA VAL A 231 6.85 -13.71 0.36
C VAL A 231 7.91 -14.08 1.39
N ALA A 232 8.86 -13.18 1.66
CA ALA A 232 9.92 -13.41 2.64
C ALA A 232 9.36 -13.56 4.07
N SER A 233 8.32 -12.78 4.43
CA SER A 233 7.67 -12.91 5.74
C SER A 233 6.98 -14.26 5.92
N LEU A 234 6.34 -14.79 4.87
CA LEU A 234 5.79 -16.14 4.88
C LEU A 234 6.90 -17.19 5.06
N LYS A 235 8.00 -17.08 4.31
CA LYS A 235 9.17 -17.97 4.44
C LYS A 235 9.73 -17.92 5.88
N GLN A 236 9.82 -16.74 6.48
CA GLN A 236 10.25 -16.56 7.87
C GLN A 236 9.27 -17.22 8.85
N ALA A 237 7.97 -17.01 8.70
CA ALA A 237 6.93 -17.58 9.55
C ALA A 237 6.94 -19.11 9.52
N ILE A 238 7.11 -19.73 8.35
CA ILE A 238 7.25 -21.18 8.22
C ILE A 238 8.52 -21.67 8.94
N ARG A 239 9.65 -21.01 8.73
CA ARG A 239 10.93 -21.37 9.35
C ARG A 239 10.90 -21.31 10.87
N THR A 240 10.15 -20.37 11.44
CA THR A 240 10.03 -20.18 12.88
C THR A 240 8.90 -20.99 13.53
N GLY A 241 8.13 -21.76 12.74
CA GLY A 241 6.99 -22.53 13.24
C GLY A 241 5.79 -21.67 13.63
N ALA A 242 5.70 -20.43 13.13
CA ALA A 242 4.59 -19.53 13.38
C ALA A 242 3.33 -19.85 12.55
N VAL A 243 3.45 -20.81 11.62
CA VAL A 243 2.37 -21.30 10.76
C VAL A 243 2.34 -22.83 10.83
N GLU A 244 1.17 -23.41 11.01
CA GLU A 244 0.95 -24.86 11.03
C GLU A 244 1.16 -25.45 9.62
N THR A 245 1.64 -26.70 9.55
CA THR A 245 2.06 -27.36 8.29
C THR A 245 0.90 -27.55 7.30
N ASP A 246 -0.33 -27.72 7.79
CA ASP A 246 -1.54 -27.97 7.02
C ASP A 246 -2.43 -26.73 6.85
N ALA A 247 -1.93 -25.59 7.29
CA ALA A 247 -2.68 -24.32 7.22
C ALA A 247 -2.93 -23.87 5.76
N VAL A 248 -4.11 -23.35 5.52
CA VAL A 248 -4.47 -22.67 4.28
C VAL A 248 -4.07 -21.19 4.39
N ILE A 249 -3.18 -20.76 3.51
CA ILE A 249 -2.56 -19.44 3.55
C ILE A 249 -3.04 -18.61 2.37
N MET A 250 -3.52 -17.40 2.64
CA MET A 250 -3.69 -16.36 1.64
C MET A 250 -2.48 -15.44 1.64
N LEU A 251 -1.61 -15.57 0.63
CA LEU A 251 -0.51 -14.65 0.39
C LEU A 251 -0.96 -13.57 -0.60
N ASN A 252 -1.09 -12.34 -0.13
CA ASN A 252 -1.55 -11.22 -0.96
C ASN A 252 -0.37 -10.58 -1.72
N ILE A 253 -0.26 -10.89 -3.01
CA ILE A 253 0.71 -10.30 -3.93
C ILE A 253 0.16 -8.96 -4.43
N THR A 254 0.65 -7.87 -3.85
CA THR A 254 0.14 -6.52 -4.09
C THR A 254 0.60 -5.87 -5.39
N GLY A 255 1.54 -6.48 -6.09
CA GLY A 255 2.02 -6.02 -7.40
C GLY A 255 2.95 -7.02 -8.07
N GLY A 256 2.70 -7.28 -9.34
CA GLY A 256 3.51 -8.20 -10.15
C GLY A 256 3.09 -8.22 -11.62
N GLY A 257 3.82 -8.96 -12.44
CA GLY A 257 3.62 -9.08 -13.88
C GLY A 257 3.96 -7.80 -14.67
N ILE A 258 4.61 -6.82 -14.03
CA ILE A 258 4.87 -5.51 -14.64
C ILE A 258 5.96 -5.60 -15.71
N ALA A 259 7.02 -6.33 -15.44
CA ALA A 259 8.12 -6.50 -16.38
C ALA A 259 7.62 -7.21 -17.66
N LYS A 260 6.86 -8.28 -17.49
CA LYS A 260 6.22 -8.99 -18.61
C LYS A 260 5.26 -8.08 -19.37
N PHE A 261 4.39 -7.37 -18.67
CA PHE A 261 3.42 -6.47 -19.29
C PHE A 261 4.10 -5.39 -20.13
N LYS A 262 5.13 -4.72 -19.60
CA LYS A 262 5.89 -3.67 -20.32
C LYS A 262 6.68 -4.20 -21.50
N LYS A 263 7.10 -5.47 -21.47
CA LYS A 263 7.76 -6.13 -22.61
C LYS A 263 6.79 -6.42 -23.75
N GLU A 264 5.55 -6.77 -23.44
CA GLU A 264 4.52 -7.17 -24.40
C GLU A 264 3.67 -5.99 -24.89
N ASN A 265 3.67 -4.86 -24.15
CA ASN A 265 2.81 -3.73 -24.42
C ASN A 265 3.56 -2.40 -24.44
N LYS A 266 3.16 -1.49 -25.32
CA LYS A 266 3.55 -0.08 -25.21
C LYS A 266 2.89 0.53 -23.98
N VAL A 267 3.66 1.27 -23.18
CA VAL A 267 3.15 2.03 -22.05
C VAL A 267 3.41 3.53 -22.25
N VAL A 268 2.52 4.33 -21.67
CA VAL A 268 2.60 5.80 -21.69
C VAL A 268 2.84 6.27 -20.26
N TYR A 269 3.77 7.20 -20.06
CA TYR A 269 4.09 7.78 -18.76
C TYR A 269 3.39 9.14 -18.61
N LYS A 270 2.63 9.29 -17.54
CA LYS A 270 2.05 10.60 -17.18
C LYS A 270 3.14 11.47 -16.58
N GLN A 271 3.41 12.60 -17.27
CA GLN A 271 4.28 13.63 -16.72
C GLN A 271 3.52 14.52 -15.73
N PRO A 272 4.18 15.12 -14.73
CA PRO A 272 3.54 16.06 -13.83
C PRO A 272 3.10 17.31 -14.59
N ASP A 273 1.90 17.79 -14.26
CA ASP A 273 1.39 19.06 -14.77
C ASP A 273 2.10 20.24 -14.08
N CYS A 274 2.53 20.07 -12.81
CA CYS A 274 3.48 20.96 -12.14
C CYS A 274 4.28 20.24 -11.06
N VAL A 275 5.38 20.86 -10.61
CA VAL A 275 6.27 20.39 -9.54
C VAL A 275 6.41 21.50 -8.50
N PHE A 276 6.20 21.17 -7.24
CA PHE A 276 6.34 22.09 -6.11
C PHE A 276 7.60 21.76 -5.29
N ALA A 277 8.37 22.81 -4.95
CA ALA A 277 9.39 22.71 -3.92
C ALA A 277 8.74 22.50 -2.54
N LEU A 278 9.47 21.90 -1.59
CA LEU A 278 8.91 21.59 -0.25
C LEU A 278 8.61 22.86 0.57
N ASP A 279 9.26 23.97 0.25
CA ASP A 279 9.09 25.27 0.88
C ASP A 279 8.13 26.21 0.10
N THR A 280 7.45 25.70 -0.94
CA THR A 280 6.47 26.49 -1.71
C THR A 280 5.33 26.96 -0.79
N ASP A 281 5.03 28.24 -0.86
CA ASP A 281 3.93 28.85 -0.11
C ASP A 281 2.59 28.15 -0.37
N PRO A 282 1.81 27.82 0.68
CA PRO A 282 0.53 27.13 0.54
C PRO A 282 -0.49 27.83 -0.37
N ASP A 283 -0.56 29.15 -0.38
CA ASP A 283 -1.51 29.87 -1.23
C ASP A 283 -1.12 29.77 -2.70
N THR A 284 0.17 29.86 -3.01
CA THR A 284 0.73 29.61 -4.36
C THR A 284 0.38 28.18 -4.85
N ILE A 285 0.49 27.17 -3.98
CA ILE A 285 0.10 25.79 -4.31
C ILE A 285 -1.39 25.74 -4.67
N LYS A 286 -2.26 26.34 -3.85
CA LYS A 286 -3.72 26.32 -4.05
C LYS A 286 -4.12 27.03 -5.33
N GLU A 287 -3.56 28.21 -5.62
CA GLU A 287 -3.81 28.97 -6.85
C GLU A 287 -3.41 28.16 -8.09
N THR A 288 -2.17 27.65 -8.12
CA THR A 288 -1.66 26.84 -9.24
C THR A 288 -2.53 25.60 -9.49
N VAL A 289 -2.93 24.90 -8.43
CA VAL A 289 -3.77 23.69 -8.57
C VAL A 289 -5.16 24.03 -9.08
N MET A 290 -5.75 25.16 -8.65
CA MET A 290 -7.05 25.57 -9.18
C MET A 290 -7.02 25.84 -10.68
N GLU A 291 -5.94 26.42 -11.20
CA GLU A 291 -5.75 26.66 -12.64
C GLU A 291 -5.69 25.38 -13.49
N LEU A 292 -5.25 24.26 -12.90
CA LEU A 292 -5.20 22.97 -13.62
C LEU A 292 -6.60 22.41 -13.98
N PHE A 293 -7.66 22.88 -13.32
CA PHE A 293 -9.03 22.37 -13.49
C PHE A 293 -9.99 23.40 -14.10
N ILE A 294 -9.47 24.51 -14.61
CA ILE A 294 -10.19 25.49 -15.42
C ILE A 294 -10.07 25.09 -16.88
#